data_ff068238c3bcee8bab75a788d940398c
#
_entry.id   ff068238c3bcee8bab75a788d940398c
#
_cell.length_a   1.000
_cell.length_b   1.000
_cell.length_c   1.000
_cell.angle_alpha   90.00
_cell.angle_beta   90.00
_cell.angle_gamma   90.00
#
_symmetry.space_group_name_H-M   'P 1'
#
loop_
_entity.id
_entity.type
_entity.pdbx_description
1 polymer ?
#
loop_
_entity_poly.entity_id
_entity_poly.type
_entity_poly.pdbx_seq_one_letter_code
_entity_poly.pdbx_strand_id
1 'polypeptide(L)'
;MSQEPKSDKLREVYQERTVESQRETYKHWAETYDAQTTQEFGWMGFRSAAEAFAQRVPDKLARILDAGCGTGLAGKALAQLGYANLHGRDLSPEMLAKAADLQVYQSLGECDMTQPLEEEPFDAVLCAGVFGFGPPFPEDIRHLIAITKPGGIVAVTVNGKGWEDKAWETRLPRIISQYDLDLEEQFDIDYLSKEEISGKLLVFRSC
;
A
#
# COMPACT_ATOMS: atom_id res chain seq x y z
N MET A 1 6.61 -21.10 -9.45
CA MET A 1 5.87 -21.88 -8.44
C MET A 1 4.64 -21.06 -8.08
N SER A 2 3.46 -21.65 -7.94
CA SER A 2 2.24 -20.93 -7.56
C SER A 2 2.42 -20.28 -6.19
N GLN A 3 2.10 -18.98 -6.09
CA GLN A 3 2.18 -18.21 -4.84
C GLN A 3 0.88 -18.33 -4.03
N GLU A 4 0.35 -19.56 -3.92
CA GLU A 4 -0.89 -19.80 -3.17
C GLU A 4 -0.66 -19.72 -1.65
N PRO A 5 -1.53 -19.03 -0.89
CA PRO A 5 -1.41 -18.93 0.55
C PRO A 5 -1.52 -20.29 1.24
N LYS A 6 -0.71 -20.50 2.27
CA LYS A 6 -0.79 -21.66 3.17
C LYS A 6 -1.95 -21.50 4.17
N SER A 7 -2.18 -20.27 4.63
CA SER A 7 -3.22 -19.91 5.60
C SER A 7 -4.62 -19.87 4.98
N ASP A 8 -5.61 -20.48 5.66
CA ASP A 8 -7.02 -20.41 5.25
C ASP A 8 -7.57 -18.99 5.33
N LYS A 9 -7.12 -18.20 6.32
CA LYS A 9 -7.53 -16.79 6.45
C LYS A 9 -7.08 -15.95 5.25
N LEU A 10 -5.85 -16.13 4.76
CA LEU A 10 -5.40 -15.45 3.56
C LEU A 10 -6.15 -15.92 2.31
N ARG A 11 -6.48 -17.21 2.20
CA ARG A 11 -7.30 -17.71 1.09
C ARG A 11 -8.67 -17.06 1.06
N GLU A 12 -9.30 -16.86 2.23
CA GLU A 12 -10.57 -16.13 2.37
C GLU A 12 -10.43 -14.68 1.86
N VAL A 13 -9.45 -13.94 2.38
CA VAL A 13 -9.17 -12.54 1.99
C VAL A 13 -8.88 -12.41 0.49
N TYR A 14 -8.20 -13.40 -0.10
CA TYR A 14 -7.89 -13.41 -1.53
C TYR A 14 -9.10 -13.63 -2.44
N GLN A 15 -10.25 -13.98 -1.87
CA GLN A 15 -11.50 -14.12 -2.63
C GLN A 15 -12.32 -12.84 -2.70
N GLU A 16 -11.91 -11.77 -1.97
CA GLU A 16 -12.61 -10.49 -2.01
C GLU A 16 -12.60 -9.87 -3.41
N ARG A 17 -13.76 -9.33 -3.82
CA ARG A 17 -13.96 -8.85 -5.20
C ARG A 17 -14.56 -7.45 -5.29
N THR A 18 -15.14 -6.93 -4.21
CA THR A 18 -15.76 -5.61 -4.16
C THR A 18 -15.18 -4.77 -3.03
N VAL A 19 -15.34 -3.45 -3.14
CA VAL A 19 -14.95 -2.50 -2.09
C VAL A 19 -15.72 -2.78 -0.80
N GLU A 20 -17.01 -3.09 -0.90
CA GLU A 20 -17.88 -3.37 0.24
C GLU A 20 -17.46 -4.65 0.97
N SER A 21 -17.16 -5.73 0.23
CA SER A 21 -16.72 -6.99 0.85
C SER A 21 -15.35 -6.82 1.53
N GLN A 22 -14.43 -6.07 0.93
CA GLN A 22 -13.16 -5.73 1.56
C GLN A 22 -13.35 -4.92 2.85
N ARG A 23 -14.19 -3.87 2.82
CA ARG A 23 -14.50 -3.05 4.00
C ARG A 23 -15.00 -3.92 5.16
N GLU A 24 -15.95 -4.83 4.89
CA GLU A 24 -16.50 -5.71 5.92
C GLU A 24 -15.45 -6.70 6.46
N THR A 25 -14.63 -7.28 5.58
CA THR A 25 -13.53 -8.16 5.97
C THR A 25 -12.53 -7.45 6.89
N TYR A 26 -12.05 -6.27 6.50
CA TYR A 26 -11.07 -5.52 7.30
C TYR A 26 -11.66 -4.99 8.61
N LYS A 27 -12.95 -4.62 8.65
CA LYS A 27 -13.66 -4.26 9.87
C LYS A 27 -13.59 -5.37 10.92
N HIS A 28 -13.90 -6.61 10.53
CA HIS A 28 -13.84 -7.75 11.44
C HIS A 28 -12.41 -8.19 11.78
N TRP A 29 -11.45 -7.86 10.93
CA TRP A 29 -10.07 -8.28 11.10
C TRP A 29 -9.22 -7.28 11.90
N ALA A 30 -9.64 -6.02 12.06
CA ALA A 30 -8.85 -4.95 12.64
C ALA A 30 -8.24 -5.29 14.03
N GLU A 31 -8.98 -6.03 14.88
CA GLU A 31 -8.50 -6.37 16.22
C GLU A 31 -7.30 -7.34 16.24
N THR A 32 -7.22 -8.25 15.28
CA THR A 32 -6.17 -9.29 15.23
C THR A 32 -5.19 -9.09 14.08
N TYR A 33 -5.44 -8.08 13.24
CA TYR A 33 -4.71 -7.86 11.98
C TYR A 33 -3.20 -7.83 12.16
N ASP A 34 -2.68 -6.98 13.05
CA ASP A 34 -1.24 -6.82 13.25
C ASP A 34 -0.57 -8.10 13.73
N ALA A 35 -1.19 -8.78 14.70
CA ALA A 35 -0.65 -10.04 15.21
C ALA A 35 -0.63 -11.11 14.11
N GLN A 36 -1.72 -11.26 13.37
CA GLN A 36 -1.81 -12.27 12.31
C GLN A 36 -0.90 -11.95 11.14
N THR A 37 -0.92 -10.73 10.64
CA THR A 37 -0.11 -10.36 9.47
C THR A 37 1.38 -10.41 9.77
N THR A 38 1.83 -9.88 10.92
CA THR A 38 3.26 -9.81 11.24
C THR A 38 3.78 -11.10 11.87
N GLN A 39 3.03 -11.72 12.80
CA GLN A 39 3.52 -12.87 13.55
C GLN A 39 3.16 -14.20 12.89
N GLU A 40 1.95 -14.34 12.30
CA GLU A 40 1.54 -15.60 11.68
C GLU A 40 2.01 -15.67 10.21
N PHE A 41 1.78 -14.62 9.41
CA PHE A 41 2.11 -14.61 7.97
C PHE A 41 3.50 -14.05 7.66
N GLY A 42 4.11 -13.33 8.61
CA GLY A 42 5.43 -12.75 8.44
C GLY A 42 5.46 -11.62 7.43
N TRP A 43 4.48 -10.70 7.49
CA TRP A 43 4.43 -9.56 6.58
C TRP A 43 5.60 -8.61 6.79
N MET A 44 6.43 -8.51 5.76
CA MET A 44 7.63 -7.65 5.72
C MET A 44 7.50 -6.53 4.68
N GLY A 45 6.53 -6.61 3.79
CA GLY A 45 6.38 -5.69 2.66
C GLY A 45 6.32 -4.21 3.06
N PHE A 46 5.70 -3.86 4.19
CA PHE A 46 5.64 -2.48 4.69
C PHE A 46 7.02 -1.94 5.08
N ARG A 47 7.91 -2.78 5.65
CA ARG A 47 9.27 -2.38 6.02
C ARG A 47 10.13 -2.15 4.79
N SER A 48 10.15 -3.13 3.89
CA SER A 48 10.87 -3.04 2.62
C SER A 48 10.45 -1.80 1.84
N ALA A 49 9.15 -1.50 1.81
CA ALA A 49 8.61 -0.30 1.18
C ALA A 49 9.06 0.99 1.88
N ALA A 50 8.98 1.08 3.20
CA ALA A 50 9.38 2.26 3.95
C ALA A 50 10.90 2.53 3.82
N GLU A 51 11.74 1.50 3.84
CA GLU A 51 13.19 1.62 3.67
C GLU A 51 13.55 2.10 2.25
N ALA A 52 12.95 1.51 1.22
CA ALA A 52 13.15 1.92 -0.16
C ALA A 52 12.63 3.35 -0.42
N PHE A 53 11.49 3.69 0.15
CA PHE A 53 10.92 5.04 0.12
C PHE A 53 11.88 6.07 0.74
N ALA A 54 12.45 5.76 1.90
CA ALA A 54 13.34 6.66 2.62
C ALA A 54 14.64 6.99 1.87
N GLN A 55 15.10 6.10 1.00
CA GLN A 55 16.25 6.35 0.12
C GLN A 55 15.96 7.39 -0.97
N ARG A 56 14.68 7.56 -1.35
CA ARG A 56 14.25 8.43 -2.46
C ARG A 56 13.61 9.73 -1.98
N VAL A 57 13.15 9.77 -0.74
CA VAL A 57 12.54 10.95 -0.10
C VAL A 57 13.40 11.37 1.10
N PRO A 58 14.52 12.07 0.88
CA PRO A 58 15.45 12.44 1.96
C PRO A 58 14.89 13.51 2.89
N ASP A 59 13.94 14.35 2.41
CA ASP A 59 13.32 15.39 3.22
C ASP A 59 12.35 14.77 4.26
N LYS A 60 12.73 14.85 5.53
CA LYS A 60 11.94 14.31 6.64
C LYS A 60 10.74 15.18 7.03
N LEU A 61 10.62 16.37 6.47
CA LEU A 61 9.49 17.27 6.64
C LEU A 61 8.49 17.19 5.47
N ALA A 62 8.81 16.40 4.44
CA ALA A 62 7.92 16.15 3.31
C ALA A 62 6.53 15.73 3.79
N ARG A 63 5.49 16.28 3.16
CA ARG A 63 4.09 15.91 3.39
C ARG A 63 3.82 14.58 2.70
N ILE A 64 3.66 13.50 3.47
CA ILE A 64 3.58 12.13 2.98
C ILE A 64 2.19 11.58 3.16
N LEU A 65 1.64 10.97 2.11
CA LEU A 65 0.46 10.12 2.17
C LEU A 65 0.87 8.66 2.37
N ASP A 66 0.34 8.04 3.42
CA ASP A 66 0.29 6.59 3.61
C ASP A 66 -1.10 6.12 3.09
N ALA A 67 -1.12 5.67 1.83
CA ALA A 67 -2.33 5.31 1.10
C ALA A 67 -2.72 3.85 1.37
N GLY A 68 -3.90 3.64 1.96
CA GLY A 68 -4.30 2.35 2.51
C GLY A 68 -3.49 2.04 3.76
N CYS A 69 -3.45 2.97 4.70
CA CYS A 69 -2.57 2.89 5.87
C CYS A 69 -2.92 1.74 6.84
N GLY A 70 -4.14 1.19 6.74
CA GLY A 70 -4.62 0.12 7.62
C GLY A 70 -4.50 0.50 9.09
N THR A 71 -3.90 -0.38 9.88
CA THR A 71 -3.58 -0.17 11.30
C THR A 71 -2.37 0.75 11.54
N GLY A 72 -1.70 1.22 10.47
CA GLY A 72 -0.58 2.17 10.54
C GLY A 72 0.82 1.56 10.60
N LEU A 73 1.01 0.30 10.23
CA LEU A 73 2.32 -0.35 10.29
C LEU A 73 3.37 0.34 9.40
N ALA A 74 2.98 0.77 8.19
CA ALA A 74 3.87 1.49 7.28
C ALA A 74 4.19 2.90 7.81
N GLY A 75 3.18 3.63 8.28
CA GLY A 75 3.38 4.93 8.91
C GLY A 75 4.26 4.88 10.15
N LYS A 76 4.11 3.85 11.00
CA LYS A 76 5.01 3.61 12.13
C LYS A 76 6.46 3.40 11.68
N ALA A 77 6.68 2.63 10.60
CA ALA A 77 8.00 2.43 10.04
C ALA A 77 8.59 3.75 9.50
N LEU A 78 7.79 4.55 8.79
CA LEU A 78 8.20 5.87 8.32
C LEU A 78 8.54 6.82 9.49
N ALA A 79 7.73 6.84 10.55
CA ALA A 79 8.00 7.65 11.75
C ALA A 79 9.33 7.24 12.42
N GLN A 80 9.63 5.94 12.49
CA GLN A 80 10.92 5.43 13.00
C GLN A 80 12.11 5.87 12.12
N LEU A 81 11.87 6.11 10.83
CA LEU A 81 12.86 6.66 9.88
C LEU A 81 12.94 8.20 9.90
N GLY A 82 12.21 8.83 10.83
CA GLY A 82 12.29 10.26 11.11
C GLY A 82 11.27 11.14 10.38
N TYR A 83 10.29 10.57 9.66
CA TYR A 83 9.22 11.35 9.04
C TYR A 83 8.17 11.77 10.08
N ALA A 84 7.78 13.05 10.05
CA ALA A 84 6.87 13.63 11.04
C ALA A 84 5.57 14.19 10.43
N ASN A 85 5.51 14.36 9.11
CA ASN A 85 4.37 14.95 8.40
C ASN A 85 3.61 13.88 7.61
N LEU A 86 3.08 12.88 8.36
CA LEU A 86 2.40 11.71 7.80
C LEU A 86 0.88 11.90 7.83
N HIS A 87 0.23 11.54 6.75
CA HIS A 87 -1.22 11.55 6.58
C HIS A 87 -1.69 10.18 6.14
N GLY A 88 -2.57 9.53 6.92
CA GLY A 88 -3.07 8.20 6.60
C GLY A 88 -4.47 8.26 5.98
N ARG A 89 -4.70 7.44 4.96
CA ARG A 89 -6.02 7.23 4.36
C ARG A 89 -6.27 5.73 4.22
N ASP A 90 -7.47 5.30 4.61
CA ASP A 90 -7.87 3.90 4.50
C ASP A 90 -9.38 3.78 4.27
N LEU A 91 -9.81 2.65 3.73
CA LEU A 91 -11.22 2.35 3.46
C LEU A 91 -12.00 2.03 4.75
N SER A 92 -11.33 1.46 5.79
CA SER A 92 -11.94 0.96 7.01
C SER A 92 -11.79 1.92 8.18
N PRO A 93 -12.90 2.45 8.74
CA PRO A 93 -12.87 3.26 9.96
C PRO A 93 -12.26 2.53 11.16
N GLU A 94 -12.43 1.21 11.23
CA GLU A 94 -11.91 0.39 12.32
C GLU A 94 -10.38 0.26 12.23
N MET A 95 -9.83 0.16 11.01
CA MET A 95 -8.39 0.21 10.79
C MET A 95 -7.83 1.59 11.15
N LEU A 96 -8.49 2.67 10.72
CA LEU A 96 -8.10 4.04 11.07
C LEU A 96 -8.10 4.29 12.58
N ALA A 97 -9.04 3.71 13.32
CA ALA A 97 -9.07 3.80 14.77
C ALA A 97 -7.80 3.20 15.40
N LYS A 98 -7.32 2.05 14.89
CA LYS A 98 -6.04 1.45 15.33
C LYS A 98 -4.84 2.31 14.94
N ALA A 99 -4.84 2.86 13.72
CA ALA A 99 -3.78 3.78 13.28
C ALA A 99 -3.68 5.03 14.16
N ALA A 100 -4.83 5.55 14.65
CA ALA A 100 -4.88 6.70 15.54
C ALA A 100 -4.17 6.45 16.88
N ASP A 101 -4.23 5.23 17.42
CA ASP A 101 -3.57 4.84 18.67
C ASP A 101 -2.04 4.97 18.58
N LEU A 102 -1.46 4.90 17.38
CA LEU A 102 -0.01 5.03 17.17
C LEU A 102 0.51 6.47 17.34
N GLN A 103 -0.36 7.48 17.20
CA GLN A 103 -0.04 8.91 17.33
C GLN A 103 1.12 9.37 16.40
N VAL A 104 1.26 8.76 15.23
CA VAL A 104 2.29 9.10 14.23
C VAL A 104 1.76 9.94 13.07
N TYR A 105 0.43 9.99 12.88
CA TYR A 105 -0.20 10.72 11.77
C TYR A 105 -0.68 12.11 12.19
N GLN A 106 -0.47 13.09 11.31
CA GLN A 106 -1.04 14.45 11.44
C GLN A 106 -2.54 14.46 11.14
N SER A 107 -2.98 13.61 10.21
CA SER A 107 -4.39 13.40 9.91
C SER A 107 -4.66 11.96 9.47
N LEU A 108 -5.85 11.49 9.79
CA LEU A 108 -6.40 10.21 9.33
C LEU A 108 -7.78 10.47 8.72
N GLY A 109 -8.13 9.74 7.67
CA GLY A 109 -9.43 9.87 7.01
C GLY A 109 -9.79 8.69 6.14
N GLU A 110 -11.11 8.46 5.98
CA GLU A 110 -11.61 7.43 5.09
C GLU A 110 -11.34 7.80 3.63
N CYS A 111 -10.93 6.81 2.83
CA CYS A 111 -10.73 6.96 1.41
C CYS A 111 -10.85 5.63 0.68
N ASP A 112 -11.54 5.66 -0.46
CA ASP A 112 -11.56 4.58 -1.43
C ASP A 112 -10.52 4.85 -2.53
N MET A 113 -9.44 4.05 -2.55
CA MET A 113 -8.33 4.21 -3.50
C MET A 113 -8.71 3.87 -4.96
N THR A 114 -9.93 3.39 -5.21
CA THR A 114 -10.47 3.23 -6.58
C THR A 114 -11.00 4.55 -7.15
N GLN A 115 -11.08 5.60 -6.34
CA GLN A 115 -11.57 6.93 -6.70
C GLN A 115 -10.44 7.97 -6.63
N PRO A 116 -10.54 9.09 -7.39
CA PRO A 116 -9.66 10.22 -7.21
C PRO A 116 -9.70 10.76 -5.77
N LEU A 117 -8.53 11.13 -5.24
CA LEU A 117 -8.44 11.81 -3.94
C LEU A 117 -8.57 13.31 -4.14
N GLU A 118 -9.53 13.93 -3.45
CA GLU A 118 -9.77 15.38 -3.50
C GLU A 118 -9.10 16.06 -2.29
N GLU A 119 -7.78 16.19 -2.34
CA GLU A 119 -6.96 16.80 -1.29
C GLU A 119 -5.84 17.66 -1.89
N GLU A 120 -5.18 18.45 -1.03
CA GLU A 120 -3.94 19.13 -1.41
C GLU A 120 -2.85 18.10 -1.74
N PRO A 121 -2.10 18.28 -2.83
CA PRO A 121 -1.10 17.31 -3.27
C PRO A 121 -0.02 17.03 -2.22
N PHE A 122 0.44 15.79 -2.18
CA PHE A 122 1.51 15.32 -1.31
C PHE A 122 2.87 15.43 -1.98
N ASP A 123 3.94 15.60 -1.18
CA ASP A 123 5.31 15.57 -1.69
C ASP A 123 5.73 14.16 -2.09
N ALA A 124 5.18 13.14 -1.40
CA ALA A 124 5.37 11.75 -1.76
C ALA A 124 4.23 10.86 -1.22
N VAL A 125 4.06 9.69 -1.82
CA VAL A 125 3.04 8.69 -1.46
C VAL A 125 3.68 7.33 -1.24
N LEU A 126 3.38 6.69 -0.12
CA LEU A 126 3.65 5.27 0.12
C LEU A 126 2.32 4.52 0.12
N CYS A 127 2.24 3.42 -0.64
CA CYS A 127 1.07 2.54 -0.68
C CYS A 127 1.53 1.09 -0.47
N ALA A 128 1.45 0.61 0.77
CA ALA A 128 1.95 -0.70 1.16
C ALA A 128 0.82 -1.65 1.54
N GLY A 129 0.70 -2.78 0.83
CA GLY A 129 -0.27 -3.83 1.18
C GLY A 129 -1.66 -3.67 0.57
N VAL A 130 -1.85 -2.73 -0.35
CA VAL A 130 -3.15 -2.39 -0.95
C VAL A 130 -3.38 -3.12 -2.27
N PHE A 131 -2.41 -3.06 -3.19
CA PHE A 131 -2.51 -3.69 -4.51
C PHE A 131 -2.22 -5.19 -4.45
N GLY A 132 -3.18 -5.96 -4.03
CA GLY A 132 -3.06 -7.42 -3.92
C GLY A 132 -4.30 -8.11 -4.47
N PHE A 133 -5.39 -8.07 -3.70
CA PHE A 133 -6.63 -8.78 -3.97
C PHE A 133 -7.78 -7.79 -4.11
N GLY A 134 -8.81 -8.13 -4.87
CA GLY A 134 -9.92 -7.23 -5.08
C GLY A 134 -9.51 -5.84 -5.58
N PRO A 135 -10.34 -4.81 -5.43
CA PRO A 135 -9.95 -3.42 -5.70
C PRO A 135 -8.98 -2.87 -4.63
N PRO A 136 -8.13 -1.89 -4.92
CA PRO A 136 -7.99 -1.26 -6.23
C PRO A 136 -7.30 -2.17 -7.27
N PHE A 137 -7.51 -1.83 -8.53
CA PHE A 137 -6.89 -2.51 -9.67
C PHE A 137 -5.61 -1.78 -10.12
N PRO A 138 -4.77 -2.43 -10.96
CA PRO A 138 -3.52 -1.81 -11.42
C PRO A 138 -3.68 -0.40 -12.01
N GLU A 139 -4.79 -0.12 -12.71
CA GLU A 139 -5.09 1.18 -13.30
C GLU A 139 -5.33 2.29 -12.27
N ASP A 140 -5.71 1.92 -11.04
CA ASP A 140 -6.03 2.90 -10.00
C ASP A 140 -4.78 3.56 -9.40
N ILE A 141 -3.58 3.05 -9.73
CA ILE A 141 -2.30 3.69 -9.39
C ILE A 141 -2.25 5.14 -9.89
N ARG A 142 -2.95 5.47 -11.00
CA ARG A 142 -3.07 6.84 -11.53
C ARG A 142 -3.59 7.83 -10.49
N HIS A 143 -4.44 7.40 -9.55
CA HIS A 143 -4.97 8.28 -8.51
C HIS A 143 -3.89 8.68 -7.50
N LEU A 144 -2.97 7.76 -7.19
CA LEU A 144 -1.82 8.04 -6.32
C LEU A 144 -0.82 8.98 -7.00
N ILE A 145 -0.60 8.80 -8.31
CA ILE A 145 0.25 9.71 -9.09
C ILE A 145 -0.38 11.11 -9.14
N ALA A 146 -1.69 11.19 -9.45
CA ALA A 146 -2.40 12.47 -9.60
C ALA A 146 -2.44 13.31 -8.32
N ILE A 147 -2.40 12.69 -7.13
CA ILE A 147 -2.38 13.39 -5.83
C ILE A 147 -0.96 13.73 -5.38
N THR A 148 0.06 13.36 -6.15
CA THR A 148 1.45 13.62 -5.84
C THR A 148 1.94 14.85 -6.62
N LYS A 149 2.66 15.75 -5.95
CA LYS A 149 3.24 16.94 -6.60
C LYS A 149 4.20 16.53 -7.72
N PRO A 150 4.33 17.35 -8.77
CA PRO A 150 5.32 17.11 -9.83
C PRO A 150 6.73 16.88 -9.26
N GLY A 151 7.40 15.83 -9.71
CA GLY A 151 8.71 15.39 -9.21
C GLY A 151 8.65 14.56 -7.92
N GLY A 152 7.48 14.41 -7.32
CA GLY A 152 7.30 13.58 -6.10
C GLY A 152 7.37 12.08 -6.38
N ILE A 153 7.59 11.30 -5.33
CA ILE A 153 7.75 9.85 -5.40
C ILE A 153 6.46 9.14 -4.98
N VAL A 154 6.09 8.12 -5.75
CA VAL A 154 5.03 7.17 -5.39
C VAL A 154 5.62 5.77 -5.31
N ALA A 155 5.66 5.18 -4.13
CA ALA A 155 6.13 3.82 -3.91
C ALA A 155 4.95 2.89 -3.59
N VAL A 156 4.82 1.81 -4.35
CA VAL A 156 3.67 0.89 -4.26
C VAL A 156 4.17 -0.54 -4.13
N THR A 157 3.67 -1.27 -3.13
CA THR A 157 3.89 -2.72 -3.09
C THR A 157 2.74 -3.47 -3.72
N VAL A 158 3.08 -4.53 -4.45
CA VAL A 158 2.12 -5.48 -5.02
C VAL A 158 2.46 -6.87 -4.51
N ASN A 159 1.48 -7.54 -3.92
CA ASN A 159 1.61 -8.93 -3.49
C ASN A 159 1.84 -9.84 -4.70
N GLY A 160 2.72 -10.86 -4.58
CA GLY A 160 3.11 -11.70 -5.70
C GLY A 160 1.96 -12.49 -6.32
N LYS A 161 1.02 -12.99 -5.50
CA LYS A 161 -0.18 -13.63 -6.05
C LYS A 161 -1.07 -12.60 -6.76
N GLY A 162 -1.25 -11.42 -6.18
CA GLY A 162 -1.97 -10.32 -6.85
C GLY A 162 -1.28 -9.87 -8.14
N TRP A 163 0.04 -9.93 -8.20
CA TRP A 163 0.80 -9.67 -9.42
C TRP A 163 0.43 -10.63 -10.54
N GLU A 164 0.38 -11.94 -10.23
CA GLU A 164 -0.01 -12.98 -11.18
C GLU A 164 -1.50 -12.86 -11.55
N ASP A 165 -2.40 -12.86 -10.57
CA ASP A 165 -3.86 -12.91 -10.76
C ASP A 165 -4.41 -11.69 -11.53
N LYS A 166 -3.82 -10.51 -11.31
CA LYS A 166 -4.23 -9.28 -12.00
C LYS A 166 -3.41 -8.98 -13.26
N ALA A 167 -2.56 -9.92 -13.67
CA ALA A 167 -1.73 -9.82 -14.88
C ALA A 167 -0.92 -8.50 -14.94
N TRP A 168 -0.34 -8.08 -13.82
CA TRP A 168 0.46 -6.85 -13.74
C TRP A 168 1.55 -6.78 -14.80
N GLU A 169 2.23 -7.91 -15.06
CA GLU A 169 3.30 -8.02 -16.06
C GLU A 169 2.89 -7.49 -17.45
N THR A 170 1.65 -7.78 -17.86
CA THR A 170 1.13 -7.37 -19.15
C THR A 170 0.35 -6.06 -19.12
N ARG A 171 -0.23 -5.70 -17.96
CA ARG A 171 -1.02 -4.48 -17.80
C ARG A 171 -0.17 -3.25 -17.52
N LEU A 172 0.89 -3.39 -16.72
CA LEU A 172 1.72 -2.27 -16.28
C LEU A 172 2.32 -1.45 -17.45
N PRO A 173 2.89 -2.06 -18.52
CA PRO A 173 3.38 -1.29 -19.67
C PRO A 173 2.29 -0.48 -20.37
N ARG A 174 1.05 -1.00 -20.40
CA ARG A 174 -0.09 -0.29 -21.00
C ARG A 174 -0.53 0.87 -20.12
N ILE A 175 -0.59 0.68 -18.79
CA ILE A 175 -0.93 1.69 -17.81
C ILE A 175 0.07 2.84 -17.87
N ILE A 176 1.38 2.52 -17.88
CA ILE A 176 2.47 3.49 -18.02
C ILE A 176 2.25 4.34 -19.28
N SER A 177 2.04 3.69 -20.43
CA SER A 177 1.84 4.41 -21.70
C SER A 177 0.52 5.20 -21.75
N GLN A 178 -0.56 4.67 -21.16
CA GLN A 178 -1.88 5.31 -21.21
C GLN A 178 -1.97 6.55 -20.34
N TYR A 179 -1.30 6.55 -19.18
CA TYR A 179 -1.37 7.63 -18.20
C TYR A 179 -0.08 8.45 -18.10
N ASP A 180 0.88 8.22 -19.02
CA ASP A 180 2.18 8.89 -19.08
C ASP A 180 2.92 8.85 -17.72
N LEU A 181 3.01 7.63 -17.14
CA LEU A 181 3.64 7.41 -15.84
C LEU A 181 5.14 7.20 -16.00
N ASP A 182 5.93 7.76 -15.10
CA ASP A 182 7.37 7.53 -15.01
C ASP A 182 7.68 6.43 -13.97
N LEU A 183 7.83 5.18 -14.42
CA LEU A 183 8.27 4.07 -13.59
C LEU A 183 9.80 4.05 -13.52
N GLU A 184 10.37 4.57 -12.42
CA GLU A 184 11.82 4.63 -12.23
C GLU A 184 12.43 3.26 -11.88
N GLU A 185 11.76 2.50 -11.01
CA GLU A 185 12.29 1.23 -10.51
C GLU A 185 11.19 0.19 -10.26
N GLN A 186 11.57 -1.07 -10.46
CA GLN A 186 10.78 -2.23 -10.09
C GLN A 186 11.71 -3.33 -9.57
N PHE A 187 11.45 -3.87 -8.40
CA PHE A 187 12.23 -4.96 -7.84
C PHE A 187 11.42 -5.90 -6.93
N ASP A 188 11.95 -7.11 -6.75
CA ASP A 188 11.35 -8.11 -5.87
C ASP A 188 11.61 -7.76 -4.41
N ILE A 189 10.62 -8.03 -3.55
CA ILE A 189 10.72 -7.88 -2.10
C ILE A 189 10.20 -9.12 -1.38
N ASP A 190 10.72 -9.36 -0.19
CA ASP A 190 10.08 -10.28 0.75
C ASP A 190 8.75 -9.66 1.19
N TYR A 191 7.65 -10.38 0.99
CA TYR A 191 6.32 -9.87 1.27
C TYR A 191 5.65 -10.57 2.44
N LEU A 192 5.34 -11.86 2.31
CA LEU A 192 4.81 -12.71 3.40
C LEU A 192 5.80 -13.86 3.62
N SER A 193 6.81 -13.65 4.47
CA SER A 193 7.97 -14.55 4.58
C SER A 193 7.59 -15.96 5.06
N LYS A 194 6.59 -16.11 5.94
CA LYS A 194 6.14 -17.42 6.43
C LYS A 194 5.19 -18.14 5.47
N GLU A 195 4.56 -17.40 4.60
CA GLU A 195 3.72 -17.93 3.52
C GLU A 195 4.54 -18.23 2.25
N GLU A 196 5.83 -17.84 2.22
CA GLU A 196 6.71 -17.95 1.05
C GLU A 196 6.16 -17.19 -0.17
N ILE A 197 5.43 -16.09 0.08
CA ILE A 197 4.89 -15.21 -0.95
C ILE A 197 5.82 -14.00 -1.07
N SER A 198 6.41 -13.83 -2.25
CA SER A 198 7.16 -12.63 -2.62
C SER A 198 6.21 -11.50 -3.02
N GLY A 199 6.76 -10.31 -3.24
CA GLY A 199 6.04 -9.18 -3.80
C GLY A 199 6.92 -8.36 -4.72
N LYS A 200 6.32 -7.35 -5.32
CA LYS A 200 7.02 -6.33 -6.10
C LYS A 200 6.92 -4.98 -5.39
N LEU A 201 7.97 -4.19 -5.45
CA LEU A 201 7.93 -2.77 -5.17
C LEU A 201 8.12 -2.02 -6.48
N LEU A 202 7.20 -1.12 -6.75
CA LEU A 202 7.19 -0.21 -7.88
C LEU A 202 7.45 1.20 -7.36
N VAL A 203 8.34 1.94 -8.01
CA VAL A 203 8.65 3.32 -7.66
C VAL A 203 8.41 4.18 -8.90
N PHE A 204 7.48 5.11 -8.77
CA PHE A 204 7.14 6.06 -9.82
C PHE A 204 7.56 7.47 -9.41
N ARG A 205 7.84 8.30 -10.41
CA ARG A 205 7.94 9.76 -10.27
C ARG A 205 6.71 10.40 -10.89
N SER A 206 6.10 11.32 -10.16
CA SER A 206 5.01 12.15 -10.69
C SER A 206 5.56 13.19 -11.66
N CYS A 207 4.95 13.34 -12.84
CA CYS A 207 5.30 14.31 -13.86
C CYS A 207 4.66 15.68 -13.61
#